data_17df01bb9d9543380ac525a5d9df510f
#
_entry.id   17df01bb9d9543380ac525a5d9df510f
#
_cell.length_a   1.000
_cell.length_b   1.000
_cell.length_c   1.000
_cell.angle_alpha   90.00
_cell.angle_beta   90.00
_cell.angle_gamma   90.00
#
_symmetry.space_group_name_H-M   'P 1'
#
loop_
_entity.id
_entity.type
_entity.pdbx_description
1 polymer ?
#
loop_
_entity_poly.entity_id
_entity_poly.type
_entity_poly.pdbx_seq_one_letter_code
_entity_poly.pdbx_strand_id
1 'polypeptide(L)'
;DECVQVQEIAVELNKQAIIAFRISGFYVGERKLYSRFGFDLETMDSFISTNFLESERFDHLTYKGLHFHLNGYSVEERSLALNQCLAFSELLSQKGFKTEFIDIGGGILMNYLKYETEWDNFNHQLRRAISNKIDPITYENQGLGLQILAGVLQGELKSYPLWNTLSNGDFLRKILAHNTSAGGNLAQWAKSRGVEIRMAPGSSMLDQ
;
A
#
# COMPACT_ATOMS: atom_id res chain seq x y z
N ASP A 1 3.41 13.73 -18.18
CA ASP A 1 3.79 14.09 -16.81
C ASP A 1 2.58 14.67 -16.09
N GLU A 2 2.05 13.94 -15.10
CA GLU A 2 0.81 14.26 -14.39
C GLU A 2 0.88 15.63 -13.70
N CYS A 3 2.02 16.02 -13.11
CA CYS A 3 2.18 17.35 -12.50
C CYS A 3 2.01 18.47 -13.51
N VAL A 4 2.49 18.31 -14.73
CA VAL A 4 2.33 19.31 -15.80
C VAL A 4 0.86 19.48 -16.16
N GLN A 5 0.14 18.38 -16.34
CA GLN A 5 -1.29 18.40 -16.67
C GLN A 5 -2.12 19.07 -15.57
N VAL A 6 -1.83 18.74 -14.30
CA VAL A 6 -2.54 19.35 -13.16
C VAL A 6 -2.22 20.84 -13.05
N GLN A 7 -0.97 21.25 -13.27
CA GLN A 7 -0.56 22.65 -13.30
C GLN A 7 -1.30 23.42 -14.41
N GLU A 8 -1.34 22.90 -15.62
CA GLU A 8 -2.03 23.52 -16.76
C GLU A 8 -3.51 23.77 -16.47
N ILE A 9 -4.21 22.74 -15.91
CA ILE A 9 -5.61 22.86 -15.50
C ILE A 9 -5.77 23.87 -14.36
N ALA A 10 -4.89 23.86 -13.38
CA ALA A 10 -4.94 24.77 -12.23
C ALA A 10 -4.77 26.24 -12.69
N VAL A 11 -3.83 26.49 -13.61
CA VAL A 11 -3.63 27.80 -14.23
C VAL A 11 -4.88 28.23 -15.02
N GLU A 12 -5.42 27.36 -15.89
CA GLU A 12 -6.62 27.66 -16.67
C GLU A 12 -7.81 28.03 -15.79
N LEU A 13 -7.98 27.33 -14.66
CA LEU A 13 -9.06 27.58 -13.70
C LEU A 13 -8.75 28.71 -12.71
N ASN A 14 -7.55 29.29 -12.76
CA ASN A 14 -7.04 30.25 -11.78
C ASN A 14 -7.23 29.77 -10.32
N LYS A 15 -6.81 28.53 -10.04
CA LYS A 15 -6.94 27.87 -8.73
C LYS A 15 -5.64 27.22 -8.28
N GLN A 16 -5.49 27.07 -6.98
CA GLN A 16 -4.47 26.21 -6.39
C GLN A 16 -4.97 24.77 -6.34
N ALA A 17 -4.17 23.83 -6.83
CA ALA A 17 -4.42 22.40 -6.71
C ALA A 17 -3.63 21.80 -5.55
N ILE A 18 -4.31 21.11 -4.65
CA ILE A 18 -3.68 20.37 -3.55
C ILE A 18 -3.26 19.02 -4.09
N ILE A 19 -1.98 18.68 -3.92
CA ILE A 19 -1.42 17.42 -4.41
C ILE A 19 -0.75 16.60 -3.32
N ALA A 20 -0.74 15.28 -3.54
CA ALA A 20 0.11 14.32 -2.83
C ALA A 20 0.92 13.52 -3.83
N PHE A 21 2.16 13.19 -3.50
CA PHE A 21 3.00 12.39 -4.36
C PHE A 21 2.88 10.90 -4.02
N ARG A 22 2.66 10.09 -5.05
CA ARG A 22 2.76 8.64 -4.92
C ARG A 22 4.22 8.21 -4.93
N ILE A 23 4.63 7.55 -3.85
CA ILE A 23 6.00 7.09 -3.63
C ILE A 23 6.10 5.58 -3.80
N SER A 24 7.23 5.13 -4.29
CA SER A 24 7.62 3.73 -4.45
C SER A 24 9.11 3.54 -4.16
N GLY A 25 9.63 2.34 -4.41
CA GLY A 25 11.06 2.07 -4.27
C GLY A 25 11.54 1.93 -2.83
N PHE A 26 10.65 1.53 -1.91
CA PHE A 26 11.01 1.29 -0.52
C PHE A 26 11.94 0.10 -0.35
N TYR A 27 12.72 0.09 0.71
CA TYR A 27 13.62 -1.00 1.07
C TYR A 27 13.10 -1.82 2.26
N VAL A 28 13.22 -3.14 2.14
CA VAL A 28 13.05 -4.11 3.20
C VAL A 28 14.35 -4.90 3.33
N GLY A 29 15.18 -4.52 4.30
CA GLY A 29 16.58 -4.93 4.31
C GLY A 29 17.30 -4.45 3.04
N GLU A 30 17.93 -5.38 2.31
CA GLU A 30 18.58 -5.09 1.03
C GLU A 30 17.65 -5.18 -0.19
N ARG A 31 16.41 -5.66 -0.01
CA ARG A 31 15.45 -5.85 -1.10
C ARG A 31 14.66 -4.58 -1.35
N LYS A 32 14.74 -4.05 -2.57
CA LYS A 32 13.91 -2.93 -3.04
C LYS A 32 12.53 -3.42 -3.49
N LEU A 33 11.49 -2.76 -3.00
CA LEU A 33 10.10 -3.02 -3.43
C LEU A 33 9.82 -2.20 -4.68
N TYR A 34 9.80 -2.85 -5.83
CA TYR A 34 9.52 -2.19 -7.09
C TYR A 34 8.02 -1.98 -7.31
N SER A 35 7.69 -0.81 -7.82
CA SER A 35 6.38 -0.49 -8.37
C SER A 35 6.54 0.19 -9.72
N ARG A 36 5.62 -0.08 -10.64
CA ARG A 36 5.55 0.64 -11.92
C ARG A 36 4.88 2.02 -11.79
N PHE A 37 4.40 2.37 -10.61
CA PHE A 37 3.68 3.60 -10.34
C PHE A 37 4.35 4.37 -9.21
N GLY A 38 4.30 5.69 -9.32
CA GLY A 38 4.84 6.61 -8.32
C GLY A 38 6.31 6.92 -8.54
N PHE A 39 6.77 7.91 -7.82
CA PHE A 39 8.17 8.30 -7.80
C PHE A 39 8.97 7.33 -6.95
N ASP A 40 10.15 6.97 -7.41
CA ASP A 40 11.11 6.29 -6.55
C ASP A 40 11.58 7.24 -5.43
N LEU A 41 11.56 6.75 -4.18
CA LEU A 41 11.90 7.55 -3.01
C LEU A 41 13.28 8.21 -3.12
N GLU A 42 14.26 7.52 -3.73
CA GLU A 42 15.62 8.03 -3.92
C GLU A 42 15.68 9.23 -4.88
N THR A 43 14.78 9.31 -5.85
CA THR A 43 14.74 10.38 -6.85
C THR A 43 13.81 11.53 -6.49
N MET A 44 12.95 11.33 -5.52
CA MET A 44 11.91 12.29 -5.17
C MET A 44 12.47 13.59 -4.60
N ASP A 45 13.56 13.51 -3.85
CA ASP A 45 14.20 14.70 -3.26
C ASP A 45 14.72 15.67 -4.33
N SER A 46 15.40 15.15 -5.34
CA SER A 46 15.88 15.95 -6.45
C SER A 46 14.74 16.52 -7.29
N PHE A 47 13.67 15.72 -7.51
CA PHE A 47 12.49 16.20 -8.24
C PHE A 47 11.84 17.40 -7.53
N ILE A 48 11.64 17.34 -6.22
CA ILE A 48 11.06 18.44 -5.45
C ILE A 48 11.98 19.67 -5.47
N SER A 49 13.27 19.48 -5.26
CA SER A 49 14.23 20.59 -5.27
C SER A 49 14.20 21.34 -6.60
N THR A 50 14.32 20.61 -7.71
CA THR A 50 14.39 21.23 -9.05
C THR A 50 13.07 21.88 -9.49
N ASN A 51 11.93 21.27 -9.15
CA ASN A 51 10.65 21.70 -9.74
C ASN A 51 9.78 22.57 -8.81
N PHE A 52 10.06 22.60 -7.51
CA PHE A 52 9.26 23.36 -6.55
C PHE A 52 10.08 24.37 -5.75
N LEU A 53 11.40 24.25 -5.66
CA LEU A 53 12.26 25.19 -4.94
C LEU A 53 13.06 26.08 -5.87
N GLU A 54 13.65 25.51 -6.91
CA GLU A 54 14.54 26.21 -7.83
C GLU A 54 13.79 26.84 -9.02
N SER A 55 12.51 26.56 -9.16
CA SER A 55 11.67 27.08 -10.24
C SER A 55 10.24 27.32 -9.80
N GLU A 56 9.57 28.25 -10.46
CA GLU A 56 8.13 28.53 -10.31
C GLU A 56 7.25 27.63 -11.22
N ARG A 57 7.83 26.51 -11.69
CA ARG A 57 7.16 25.63 -12.69
C ARG A 57 5.81 25.12 -12.22
N PHE A 58 5.66 24.90 -10.92
CA PHE A 58 4.45 24.34 -10.30
C PHE A 58 3.88 25.27 -9.22
N ASP A 59 3.83 26.57 -9.52
CA ASP A 59 3.35 27.61 -8.61
C ASP A 59 1.85 27.52 -8.26
N HIS A 60 1.05 26.80 -9.07
CA HIS A 60 -0.35 26.47 -8.79
C HIS A 60 -0.55 25.10 -8.11
N LEU A 61 0.53 24.40 -7.76
CA LEU A 61 0.46 23.12 -7.02
C LEU A 61 0.90 23.31 -5.58
N THR A 62 0.06 22.88 -4.64
CA THR A 62 0.38 22.90 -3.21
C THR A 62 0.56 21.47 -2.70
N TYR A 63 1.78 21.12 -2.34
CA TYR A 63 2.08 19.84 -1.72
C TYR A 63 1.47 19.73 -0.32
N LYS A 64 0.82 18.59 -0.02
CA LYS A 64 0.23 18.32 1.29
C LYS A 64 0.54 16.91 1.82
N GLY A 65 0.91 15.96 0.98
CA GLY A 65 1.05 14.61 1.47
C GLY A 65 1.81 13.65 0.58
N LEU A 66 2.00 12.46 1.12
CA LEU A 66 2.56 11.31 0.44
C LEU A 66 1.51 10.21 0.35
N HIS A 67 1.62 9.38 -0.67
CA HIS A 67 0.81 8.18 -0.83
C HIS A 67 1.71 7.03 -1.26
N PHE A 68 1.44 5.84 -0.76
CA PHE A 68 1.99 4.62 -1.34
C PHE A 68 0.94 3.51 -1.40
N HIS A 69 1.15 2.58 -2.30
CA HIS A 69 0.32 1.38 -2.39
C HIS A 69 1.23 0.19 -2.70
N LEU A 70 1.30 -0.75 -1.77
CA LEU A 70 2.10 -1.97 -1.92
C LEU A 70 1.24 -3.13 -2.41
N ASN A 71 1.84 -4.01 -3.20
CA ASN A 71 1.25 -5.28 -3.55
C ASN A 71 1.30 -6.24 -2.35
N GLY A 72 0.30 -7.11 -2.23
CA GLY A 72 0.21 -8.08 -1.13
C GLY A 72 -0.23 -7.49 0.21
N TYR A 73 -0.06 -8.26 1.28
CA TYR A 73 -0.66 -8.01 2.59
C TYR A 73 0.38 -8.03 3.73
N SER A 74 1.64 -7.76 3.44
CA SER A 74 2.70 -7.76 4.45
C SER A 74 2.59 -6.55 5.38
N VAL A 75 2.42 -6.81 6.67
CA VAL A 75 2.50 -5.79 7.73
C VAL A 75 3.91 -5.17 7.77
N GLU A 76 4.94 -6.01 7.68
CA GLU A 76 6.33 -5.56 7.74
C GLU A 76 6.65 -4.58 6.61
N GLU A 77 6.33 -4.94 5.36
CA GLU A 77 6.59 -4.06 4.20
C GLU A 77 5.87 -2.72 4.34
N ARG A 78 4.58 -2.72 4.79
CA ARG A 78 3.83 -1.48 5.02
C ARG A 78 4.41 -0.65 6.16
N SER A 79 4.82 -1.28 7.23
CA SER A 79 5.45 -0.59 8.37
C SER A 79 6.75 0.08 7.96
N LEU A 80 7.60 -0.63 7.21
CA LEU A 80 8.87 -0.09 6.72
C LEU A 80 8.66 1.01 5.68
N ALA A 81 7.69 0.87 4.77
CA ALA A 81 7.34 1.92 3.82
C ALA A 81 6.84 3.18 4.53
N LEU A 82 5.94 3.03 5.52
CA LEU A 82 5.47 4.16 6.32
C LEU A 82 6.61 4.82 7.09
N ASN A 83 7.53 4.04 7.68
CA ASN A 83 8.72 4.55 8.36
C ASN A 83 9.60 5.39 7.42
N GLN A 84 9.82 4.92 6.18
CA GLN A 84 10.60 5.64 5.17
C GLN A 84 9.87 6.91 4.69
N CYS A 85 8.54 6.87 4.52
CA CYS A 85 7.75 8.07 4.21
C CYS A 85 7.81 9.11 5.34
N LEU A 86 7.74 8.70 6.61
CA LEU A 86 7.86 9.61 7.76
C LEU A 86 9.25 10.23 7.82
N ALA A 87 10.31 9.46 7.62
CA ALA A 87 11.67 9.98 7.54
C ALA A 87 11.83 10.98 6.37
N PHE A 88 11.29 10.66 5.21
CA PHE A 88 11.30 11.56 4.06
C PHE A 88 10.49 12.85 4.32
N SER A 89 9.37 12.76 5.03
CA SER A 89 8.58 13.94 5.42
C SER A 89 9.37 14.91 6.32
N GLU A 90 10.30 14.42 7.12
CA GLU A 90 11.22 15.27 7.91
C GLU A 90 12.21 16.02 7.01
N LEU A 91 12.78 15.35 6.00
CA LEU A 91 13.64 16.01 5.00
C LEU A 91 12.88 17.09 4.23
N LEU A 92 11.63 16.81 3.83
CA LEU A 92 10.77 17.79 3.18
C LEU A 92 10.47 19.00 4.09
N SER A 93 10.23 18.75 5.37
CA SER A 93 9.99 19.82 6.35
C SER A 93 11.18 20.79 6.48
N GLN A 94 12.40 20.27 6.40
CA GLN A 94 13.63 21.10 6.40
C GLN A 94 13.73 22.00 5.18
N LYS A 95 13.08 21.62 4.08
CA LYS A 95 12.97 22.39 2.82
C LYS A 95 11.72 23.29 2.75
N GLY A 96 10.95 23.37 3.84
CA GLY A 96 9.73 24.19 3.91
C GLY A 96 8.45 23.51 3.43
N PHE A 97 8.49 22.22 3.08
CA PHE A 97 7.31 21.46 2.68
C PHE A 97 6.71 20.72 3.88
N LYS A 98 5.51 21.11 4.27
CA LYS A 98 4.79 20.45 5.36
C LYS A 98 4.00 19.25 4.80
N THR A 99 4.35 18.05 5.27
CA THR A 99 3.52 16.86 5.06
C THR A 99 2.37 16.86 6.08
N GLU A 100 1.14 16.97 5.62
CA GLU A 100 -0.05 16.94 6.47
C GLU A 100 -0.59 15.51 6.63
N PHE A 101 -0.42 14.66 5.60
CA PHE A 101 -0.86 13.27 5.66
C PHE A 101 0.05 12.32 4.89
N ILE A 102 -0.01 11.05 5.28
CA ILE A 102 0.54 9.92 4.52
C ILE A 102 -0.57 8.90 4.33
N ASP A 103 -0.92 8.63 3.08
CA ASP A 103 -1.88 7.59 2.69
C ASP A 103 -1.12 6.30 2.42
N ILE A 104 -1.40 5.27 3.23
CA ILE A 104 -0.74 3.96 3.14
C ILE A 104 -1.39 3.03 2.11
N GLY A 105 -2.35 3.53 1.33
CA GLY A 105 -3.07 2.77 0.32
C GLY A 105 -4.03 1.74 0.90
N GLY A 106 -4.32 0.74 0.10
CA GLY A 106 -5.23 -0.36 0.45
C GLY A 106 -4.49 -1.65 0.85
N GLY A 107 -5.21 -2.76 0.73
CA GLY A 107 -4.68 -4.09 1.05
C GLY A 107 -4.72 -4.39 2.55
N ILE A 108 -5.78 -3.95 3.22
CA ILE A 108 -6.09 -4.37 4.60
C ILE A 108 -6.81 -5.70 4.53
N LEU A 109 -6.29 -6.70 5.23
CA LEU A 109 -6.92 -8.00 5.30
C LEU A 109 -8.23 -7.94 6.08
N MET A 110 -9.25 -8.58 5.52
CA MET A 110 -10.59 -8.71 6.09
C MET A 110 -10.98 -10.17 6.21
N ASN A 111 -11.80 -10.51 7.20
CA ASN A 111 -12.41 -11.82 7.30
C ASN A 111 -13.82 -11.76 6.75
N TYR A 112 -14.05 -12.46 5.61
CA TYR A 112 -15.36 -12.65 4.99
C TYR A 112 -16.02 -13.95 5.43
N LEU A 113 -15.26 -14.82 6.10
CA LEU A 113 -15.73 -16.07 6.71
C LEU A 113 -15.71 -15.92 8.23
N LYS A 114 -16.65 -16.58 8.89
CA LYS A 114 -16.79 -16.53 10.34
C LYS A 114 -15.71 -17.36 11.04
N TYR A 115 -15.34 -18.49 10.44
CA TYR A 115 -14.43 -19.46 11.04
C TYR A 115 -13.29 -19.82 10.08
N GLU A 116 -12.10 -20.02 10.60
CA GLU A 116 -10.93 -20.52 9.88
C GLU A 116 -11.22 -21.84 9.16
N THR A 117 -11.96 -22.74 9.83
CA THR A 117 -12.32 -24.04 9.30
C THR A 117 -13.10 -23.98 7.99
N GLU A 118 -13.84 -22.91 7.71
CA GLU A 118 -14.54 -22.72 6.44
C GLU A 118 -13.55 -22.47 5.32
N TRP A 119 -12.52 -21.66 5.59
CA TRP A 119 -11.43 -21.38 4.66
C TRP A 119 -10.57 -22.61 4.40
N ASP A 120 -10.22 -23.35 5.44
CA ASP A 120 -9.47 -24.60 5.35
C ASP A 120 -10.23 -25.66 4.55
N ASN A 121 -11.53 -25.79 4.80
CA ASN A 121 -12.39 -26.71 4.04
C ASN A 121 -12.44 -26.33 2.56
N PHE A 122 -12.61 -25.05 2.22
CA PHE A 122 -12.56 -24.61 0.82
C PHE A 122 -11.22 -24.98 0.17
N ASN A 123 -10.09 -24.68 0.82
CA ASN A 123 -8.77 -25.02 0.32
C ASN A 123 -8.58 -26.53 0.10
N HIS A 124 -9.10 -27.33 1.02
CA HIS A 124 -9.05 -28.80 0.91
C HIS A 124 -9.89 -29.30 -0.28
N GLN A 125 -11.13 -28.82 -0.41
CA GLN A 125 -12.03 -29.20 -1.51
C GLN A 125 -11.47 -28.74 -2.87
N LEU A 126 -10.91 -27.53 -2.97
CA LEU A 126 -10.29 -27.04 -4.20
C LEU A 126 -9.15 -27.98 -4.67
N ARG A 127 -8.28 -28.38 -3.77
CA ARG A 127 -7.20 -29.34 -4.09
C ARG A 127 -7.74 -30.68 -4.58
N ARG A 128 -8.84 -31.15 -4.02
CA ARG A 128 -9.52 -32.38 -4.47
C ARG A 128 -10.16 -32.22 -5.86
N ALA A 129 -10.83 -31.09 -6.11
CA ALA A 129 -11.44 -30.80 -7.41
C ALA A 129 -10.39 -30.70 -8.52
N ILE A 130 -9.30 -29.95 -8.31
CA ILE A 130 -8.21 -29.83 -9.29
C ILE A 130 -7.52 -31.18 -9.53
N SER A 131 -7.51 -32.07 -8.54
CA SER A 131 -7.00 -33.43 -8.68
C SER A 131 -8.03 -34.42 -9.27
N ASN A 132 -9.18 -33.96 -9.75
CA ASN A 132 -10.30 -34.76 -10.29
C ASN A 132 -10.83 -35.84 -9.32
N LYS A 133 -10.79 -35.56 -8.01
CA LYS A 133 -11.31 -36.45 -6.95
C LYS A 133 -12.75 -36.12 -6.56
N ILE A 134 -13.24 -34.96 -6.94
CA ILE A 134 -14.60 -34.48 -6.78
C ILE A 134 -14.96 -33.58 -7.98
N ASP A 135 -16.25 -33.24 -8.11
CA ASP A 135 -16.69 -32.29 -9.13
C ASP A 135 -16.07 -30.90 -8.94
N PRO A 136 -15.92 -30.11 -10.03
CA PRO A 136 -15.44 -28.74 -9.97
C PRO A 136 -16.22 -27.87 -8.98
N ILE A 137 -15.51 -27.11 -8.15
CA ILE A 137 -16.11 -26.17 -7.19
C ILE A 137 -15.84 -24.70 -7.54
N THR A 138 -15.06 -24.45 -8.60
CA THR A 138 -14.79 -23.12 -9.14
C THR A 138 -15.30 -23.02 -10.58
N TYR A 139 -15.50 -21.79 -11.05
CA TYR A 139 -15.88 -21.56 -12.43
C TYR A 139 -14.85 -22.18 -13.38
N GLU A 140 -15.31 -22.99 -14.36
CA GLU A 140 -14.46 -23.72 -15.33
C GLU A 140 -13.30 -24.52 -14.68
N ASN A 141 -13.49 -24.99 -13.47
CA ASN A 141 -12.49 -25.71 -12.69
C ASN A 141 -11.16 -24.95 -12.54
N GLN A 142 -11.22 -23.63 -12.42
CA GLN A 142 -10.03 -22.80 -12.22
C GLN A 142 -9.32 -23.16 -10.93
N GLY A 143 -8.03 -23.44 -11.01
CA GLY A 143 -7.21 -23.86 -9.86
C GLY A 143 -6.76 -22.73 -8.94
N LEU A 144 -7.06 -21.47 -9.28
CA LEU A 144 -6.67 -20.28 -8.51
C LEU A 144 -5.16 -20.28 -8.14
N GLY A 145 -4.31 -20.72 -9.05
CA GLY A 145 -2.86 -20.88 -8.87
C GLY A 145 -2.40 -22.30 -8.65
N LEU A 146 -3.32 -23.24 -8.37
CA LEU A 146 -3.05 -24.67 -8.33
C LEU A 146 -3.21 -25.29 -9.72
N GLN A 147 -2.35 -26.24 -10.07
CA GLN A 147 -2.40 -26.96 -11.35
C GLN A 147 -1.82 -28.36 -11.25
N ILE A 148 -2.21 -29.24 -12.15
CA ILE A 148 -1.60 -30.56 -12.26
C ILE A 148 -0.47 -30.49 -13.29
N LEU A 149 0.76 -30.76 -12.85
CA LEU A 149 1.94 -30.88 -13.71
C LEU A 149 2.54 -32.30 -13.52
N ALA A 150 2.71 -33.01 -14.61
CA ALA A 150 3.22 -34.39 -14.59
C ALA A 150 2.47 -35.31 -13.58
N GLY A 151 1.14 -35.15 -13.48
CA GLY A 151 0.30 -35.95 -12.58
C GLY A 151 0.35 -35.53 -11.08
N VAL A 152 1.10 -34.48 -10.76
CA VAL A 152 1.25 -34.00 -9.37
C VAL A 152 0.62 -32.63 -9.24
N LEU A 153 -0.15 -32.41 -8.14
CA LEU A 153 -0.70 -31.12 -7.80
C LEU A 153 0.42 -30.18 -7.35
N GLN A 154 0.57 -29.06 -8.03
CA GLN A 154 1.59 -28.05 -7.77
C GLN A 154 0.99 -26.65 -7.69
N GLY A 155 1.77 -25.69 -7.21
CA GLY A 155 1.40 -24.29 -7.08
C GLY A 155 0.86 -23.93 -5.70
N GLU A 156 0.60 -22.65 -5.54
CA GLU A 156 0.04 -22.05 -4.33
C GLU A 156 -1.26 -21.34 -4.67
N LEU A 157 -2.17 -21.27 -3.70
CA LEU A 157 -3.42 -20.54 -3.86
C LEU A 157 -3.14 -19.05 -4.03
N LYS A 158 -3.57 -18.49 -5.18
CA LYS A 158 -3.41 -17.07 -5.56
C LYS A 158 -4.75 -16.34 -5.52
N SER A 159 -5.56 -16.57 -4.52
CA SER A 159 -6.80 -15.83 -4.28
C SER A 159 -6.67 -14.94 -3.05
N TYR A 160 -7.58 -13.97 -2.92
CA TYR A 160 -7.70 -13.22 -1.68
C TYR A 160 -8.01 -14.20 -0.54
N PRO A 161 -7.26 -14.17 0.58
CA PRO A 161 -7.55 -15.04 1.71
C PRO A 161 -8.81 -14.53 2.42
N LEU A 162 -9.87 -15.36 2.43
CA LEU A 162 -11.18 -14.97 2.99
C LEU A 162 -11.25 -15.08 4.52
N TRP A 163 -10.24 -15.70 5.13
CA TRP A 163 -10.03 -15.73 6.57
C TRP A 163 -8.55 -15.52 6.91
N ASN A 164 -8.29 -14.72 7.94
CA ASN A 164 -6.94 -14.33 8.36
C ASN A 164 -6.89 -14.18 9.87
N THR A 165 -5.82 -14.65 10.49
CA THR A 165 -5.55 -14.47 11.93
C THR A 165 -5.39 -12.99 12.29
N LEU A 166 -4.85 -12.18 11.37
CA LEU A 166 -4.66 -10.74 11.54
C LEU A 166 -5.42 -10.00 10.44
N SER A 167 -6.48 -9.28 10.83
CA SER A 167 -7.37 -8.59 9.91
C SER A 167 -7.91 -7.29 10.51
N ASN A 168 -8.63 -6.50 9.71
CA ASN A 168 -9.35 -5.30 10.15
C ASN A 168 -8.46 -4.29 10.89
N GLY A 169 -8.97 -3.74 11.99
CA GLY A 169 -8.28 -2.77 12.84
C GLY A 169 -7.00 -3.31 13.49
N ASP A 170 -6.93 -4.62 13.73
CA ASP A 170 -5.72 -5.25 14.29
C ASP A 170 -4.56 -5.26 13.30
N PHE A 171 -4.86 -5.44 12.01
CA PHE A 171 -3.87 -5.32 10.94
C PHE A 171 -3.26 -3.90 10.91
N LEU A 172 -4.10 -2.87 10.93
CA LEU A 172 -3.64 -1.48 11.00
C LEU A 172 -2.88 -1.19 12.30
N ARG A 173 -3.40 -1.66 13.44
CA ARG A 173 -2.74 -1.50 14.74
C ARG A 173 -1.34 -2.10 14.73
N LYS A 174 -1.17 -3.26 14.08
CA LYS A 174 0.13 -3.94 13.96
C LYS A 174 1.12 -3.14 13.13
N ILE A 175 0.67 -2.52 12.02
CA ILE A 175 1.50 -1.61 11.22
C ILE A 175 1.96 -0.43 12.08
N LEU A 176 1.03 0.26 12.73
CA LEU A 176 1.30 1.47 13.50
C LEU A 176 2.12 1.23 14.79
N ALA A 177 2.08 0.01 15.33
CA ALA A 177 2.87 -0.39 16.49
C ALA A 177 4.33 -0.72 16.16
N HIS A 178 4.74 -0.70 14.89
CA HIS A 178 6.12 -0.97 14.49
C HIS A 178 7.06 0.09 15.09
N ASN A 179 8.16 -0.37 15.68
CA ASN A 179 9.14 0.50 16.30
C ASN A 179 9.98 1.24 15.25
N THR A 180 10.26 2.51 15.53
CA THR A 180 11.12 3.35 14.68
C THR A 180 12.54 3.35 15.21
N SER A 181 13.51 3.62 14.35
CA SER A 181 14.91 3.82 14.75
C SER A 181 15.13 5.05 15.65
N ALA A 182 14.22 6.02 15.59
CA ALA A 182 14.25 7.24 16.40
C ALA A 182 13.66 7.03 17.81
N GLY A 183 13.18 5.83 18.14
CA GLY A 183 12.48 5.49 19.38
C GLY A 183 10.96 5.69 19.28
N GLY A 184 10.23 4.91 20.07
CA GLY A 184 8.77 4.85 19.97
C GLY A 184 8.29 4.08 18.73
N ASN A 185 6.99 4.17 18.46
CA ASN A 185 6.37 3.50 17.30
C ASN A 185 5.89 4.50 16.25
N LEU A 186 5.48 3.97 15.07
CA LEU A 186 5.05 4.79 13.94
C LEU A 186 3.85 5.69 14.28
N ALA A 187 2.89 5.22 15.09
CA ALA A 187 1.75 6.03 15.51
C ALA A 187 2.20 7.23 16.37
N GLN A 188 3.11 7.01 17.32
CA GLN A 188 3.65 8.07 18.17
C GLN A 188 4.45 9.08 17.35
N TRP A 189 5.25 8.59 16.39
CA TRP A 189 6.03 9.47 15.52
C TRP A 189 5.13 10.32 14.62
N ALA A 190 4.17 9.73 13.93
CA ALA A 190 3.21 10.47 13.10
C ALA A 190 2.46 11.53 13.93
N LYS A 191 1.96 11.15 15.11
CA LYS A 191 1.27 12.07 16.03
C LYS A 191 2.16 13.23 16.48
N SER A 192 3.41 12.97 16.83
CA SER A 192 4.35 14.02 17.29
C SER A 192 4.67 15.05 16.21
N ARG A 193 4.54 14.69 14.92
CA ARG A 193 4.74 15.57 13.76
C ARG A 193 3.44 16.18 13.22
N GLY A 194 2.29 15.81 13.76
CA GLY A 194 0.99 16.24 13.27
C GLY A 194 0.68 15.68 11.88
N VAL A 195 1.22 14.50 11.53
CA VAL A 195 0.97 13.81 10.26
C VAL A 195 -0.22 12.88 10.43
N GLU A 196 -1.25 13.07 9.64
CA GLU A 196 -2.41 12.19 9.58
C GLU A 196 -2.07 10.93 8.77
N ILE A 197 -2.42 9.75 9.27
CA ILE A 197 -2.31 8.50 8.51
C ILE A 197 -3.67 8.20 7.88
N ARG A 198 -3.68 8.13 6.56
CA ARG A 198 -4.85 7.78 5.73
C ARG A 198 -4.69 6.40 5.13
N MET A 199 -5.81 5.82 4.74
CA MET A 199 -5.86 4.53 4.06
C MET A 199 -6.99 4.52 3.04
N ALA A 200 -6.84 3.68 2.01
CA ALA A 200 -7.88 3.37 1.03
C ALA A 200 -8.43 1.96 1.32
N PRO A 201 -9.37 1.82 2.25
CA PRO A 201 -9.79 0.49 2.75
C PRO A 201 -10.47 -0.37 1.69
N GLY A 202 -11.01 0.22 0.61
CA GLY A 202 -11.61 -0.51 -0.51
C GLY A 202 -12.75 -1.44 -0.06
N SER A 203 -12.66 -2.71 -0.44
CA SER A 203 -13.67 -3.73 -0.12
C SER A 203 -13.84 -3.97 1.39
N SER A 204 -12.86 -3.59 2.21
CA SER A 204 -12.99 -3.70 3.67
C SER A 204 -14.07 -2.79 4.28
N MET A 205 -14.58 -1.84 3.51
CA MET A 205 -15.73 -1.00 3.90
C MET A 205 -17.07 -1.68 3.66
N LEU A 206 -17.10 -2.81 2.96
CA LEU A 206 -18.32 -3.52 2.57
C LEU A 206 -18.66 -4.70 3.49
N ASP A 207 -17.82 -4.93 4.50
CA ASP A 207 -18.07 -5.94 5.51
C ASP A 207 -19.14 -5.42 6.47
N GLN A 208 -20.32 -6.09 6.45
CA GLN A 208 -21.46 -5.83 7.32
C GLN A 208 -21.82 -7.08 8.11
#